data_0763172084c26ddb0e546181f1abc2fe
#
_entry.id   0763172084c26ddb0e546181f1abc2fe
#
_cell.length_a   1.000
_cell.length_b   1.000
_cell.length_c   1.000
_cell.angle_alpha   90.00
_cell.angle_beta   90.00
_cell.angle_gamma   90.00
#
_symmetry.space_group_name_H-M   'P 1'
#
loop_
_entity.id
_entity.type
_entity.pdbx_description
1 polymer ?
#
loop_
_entity_poly.entity_id
_entity_poly.type
_entity_poly.pdbx_seq_one_letter_code
_entity_poly.pdbx_strand_id
1 'polypeptide(L)'
;MGLLDEEKRLSDTDDGIVDIDLKVTQKKRFRLDGDNNRILELDTSDLSILNRLEPAYKKLLKLAKEASSKMDFSDDASVEEVLEKAAPLLSNTDKKMRAIIDELFDANVSEVCAPSGSMYDPFNGQFRFEHIIDVLTNLYTANLNNEFQKMSDRISKHTKKYTH
;
A
#
# COMPACT_ATOMS: atom_id res chain seq x y z
N MET A 1 2.31 -35.40 -21.02
CA MET A 1 1.09 -34.60 -20.90
C MET A 1 1.30 -33.10 -21.09
N GLY A 2 2.48 -32.57 -20.98
CA GLY A 2 2.75 -31.13 -21.07
C GLY A 2 2.60 -30.49 -22.45
N LEU A 3 3.10 -31.11 -23.49
CA LEU A 3 3.16 -30.52 -24.83
C LEU A 3 1.78 -30.41 -25.56
N LEU A 4 0.91 -31.35 -25.35
CA LEU A 4 -0.45 -31.32 -25.94
C LEU A 4 -1.35 -30.32 -25.22
N ASP A 5 -1.18 -30.12 -23.93
CA ASP A 5 -1.93 -29.15 -23.17
C ASP A 5 -1.43 -27.71 -23.42
N GLU A 6 -0.12 -27.52 -23.69
CA GLU A 6 0.44 -26.24 -24.09
C GLU A 6 0.01 -25.83 -25.50
N GLU A 7 0.02 -26.76 -26.45
CA GLU A 7 -0.50 -26.51 -27.81
C GLU A 7 -1.99 -26.18 -27.79
N LYS A 8 -2.76 -26.81 -26.92
CA LYS A 8 -4.19 -26.54 -26.78
C LYS A 8 -4.45 -25.17 -26.12
N ARG A 9 -3.60 -24.70 -25.20
CA ARG A 9 -3.68 -23.36 -24.65
C ARG A 9 -3.30 -22.28 -25.67
N LEU A 10 -2.33 -22.56 -26.53
CA LEU A 10 -1.82 -21.60 -27.50
C LEU A 10 -2.73 -21.46 -28.72
N SER A 11 -3.60 -22.45 -29.00
CA SER A 11 -4.45 -22.49 -30.18
C SER A 11 -5.92 -22.11 -29.97
N ASP A 12 -6.31 -21.73 -28.74
CA ASP A 12 -7.72 -21.59 -28.34
C ASP A 12 -8.32 -20.20 -28.55
N THR A 13 -7.68 -19.32 -29.34
CA THR A 13 -8.23 -18.00 -29.62
C THR A 13 -8.54 -17.83 -31.11
N ASP A 14 -9.85 -17.78 -31.44
CA ASP A 14 -10.36 -17.53 -32.79
C ASP A 14 -9.98 -16.17 -33.38
N ASP A 15 -9.52 -15.24 -32.55
CA ASP A 15 -9.11 -13.88 -32.92
C ASP A 15 -7.62 -13.76 -33.29
N GLY A 16 -6.85 -14.85 -33.24
CA GLY A 16 -5.43 -14.86 -33.54
C GLY A 16 -4.56 -14.35 -32.37
N ILE A 17 -5.15 -14.11 -31.21
CA ILE A 17 -4.43 -13.71 -29.98
C ILE A 17 -4.03 -14.95 -29.20
N VAL A 18 -2.78 -15.03 -28.79
CA VAL A 18 -2.24 -16.13 -27.98
C VAL A 18 -2.14 -15.69 -26.54
N ASP A 19 -2.73 -16.48 -25.64
CA ASP A 19 -2.64 -16.22 -24.20
C ASP A 19 -1.30 -16.71 -23.64
N ILE A 20 -0.65 -15.86 -22.86
CA ILE A 20 0.60 -16.18 -22.20
C ILE A 20 0.40 -16.02 -20.69
N ASP A 21 0.76 -17.04 -19.94
CA ASP A 21 0.73 -17.01 -18.47
C ASP A 21 2.08 -16.50 -17.96
N LEU A 22 2.14 -15.19 -17.64
CA LEU A 22 3.39 -14.51 -17.30
C LEU A 22 3.54 -14.19 -15.81
N LYS A 23 2.77 -14.49 -14.95
CA LYS A 23 2.82 -14.28 -13.47
C LYS A 23 4.02 -13.48 -12.97
N VAL A 24 4.01 -12.17 -13.17
CA VAL A 24 5.09 -11.27 -12.70
C VAL A 24 4.80 -10.61 -11.35
N THR A 25 3.57 -10.71 -10.86
CA THR A 25 3.18 -10.16 -9.55
C THR A 25 3.09 -11.28 -8.52
N GLN A 26 3.66 -11.02 -7.34
CA GLN A 26 3.66 -11.96 -6.22
C GLN A 26 3.10 -11.28 -4.98
N LYS A 27 1.78 -11.39 -4.77
CA LYS A 27 1.15 -10.87 -3.56
C LYS A 27 1.34 -11.83 -2.40
N LYS A 28 1.81 -11.31 -1.28
CA LYS A 28 1.92 -12.03 0.00
C LYS A 28 0.79 -11.61 0.91
N ARG A 29 0.35 -12.53 1.74
CA ARG A 29 -0.72 -12.28 2.71
C ARG A 29 -0.11 -12.01 4.08
N PHE A 30 -0.54 -10.92 4.70
CA PHE A 30 -0.09 -10.48 6.01
C PHE A 30 -1.28 -10.42 6.96
N ARG A 31 -1.17 -11.07 8.10
CA ARG A 31 -2.18 -10.99 9.15
C ARG A 31 -1.83 -9.84 10.09
N LEU A 32 -2.80 -8.97 10.37
CA LEU A 32 -2.61 -7.82 11.24
C LEU A 32 -3.05 -8.16 12.66
N ASP A 33 -2.18 -7.88 13.63
CA ASP A 33 -2.45 -8.02 15.07
C ASP A 33 -2.98 -9.41 15.49
N GLY A 34 -2.61 -10.45 14.74
CA GLY A 34 -3.08 -11.81 14.99
C GLY A 34 -4.56 -12.06 14.67
N ASP A 35 -5.23 -11.12 14.03
CA ASP A 35 -6.64 -11.20 13.69
C ASP A 35 -6.84 -11.89 12.33
N ASN A 36 -7.50 -13.04 12.34
CA ASN A 36 -7.76 -13.83 11.13
C ASN A 36 -8.68 -13.11 10.13
N ASN A 37 -9.43 -12.11 10.57
CA ASN A 37 -10.32 -11.32 9.71
C ASN A 37 -9.62 -10.09 9.10
N ARG A 38 -8.38 -9.83 9.49
CA ARG A 38 -7.61 -8.69 9.02
C ARG A 38 -6.38 -9.16 8.25
N ILE A 39 -6.62 -9.58 7.02
CA ILE A 39 -5.59 -10.07 6.11
C ILE A 39 -5.35 -9.04 5.02
N LEU A 40 -4.10 -8.64 4.86
CA LEU A 40 -3.66 -7.68 3.85
C LEU A 40 -2.82 -8.41 2.81
N GLU A 41 -3.13 -8.20 1.54
CA GLU A 41 -2.36 -8.75 0.42
C GLU A 41 -1.53 -7.64 -0.23
N LEU A 42 -0.20 -7.78 -0.20
CA LEU A 42 0.72 -6.81 -0.74
C LEU A 42 1.77 -7.48 -1.62
N ASP A 43 2.09 -6.83 -2.73
CA ASP A 43 3.27 -7.19 -3.54
C ASP A 43 4.48 -6.41 -3.02
N THR A 44 5.20 -6.99 -2.07
CA THR A 44 6.37 -6.35 -1.45
C THR A 44 7.61 -6.36 -2.35
N SER A 45 7.50 -6.93 -3.56
CA SER A 45 8.55 -6.88 -4.59
C SER A 45 8.35 -5.71 -5.57
N ASP A 46 7.26 -4.96 -5.43
CA ASP A 46 6.93 -3.84 -6.31
C ASP A 46 7.80 -2.62 -6.00
N LEU A 47 8.84 -2.41 -6.78
CA LEU A 47 9.74 -1.26 -6.67
C LEU A 47 9.07 0.07 -7.02
N SER A 48 7.96 0.04 -7.77
CA SER A 48 7.27 1.26 -8.17
C SER A 48 6.64 1.99 -6.99
N ILE A 49 6.49 1.32 -5.83
CA ILE A 49 6.08 1.96 -4.58
C ILE A 49 6.99 3.14 -4.22
N LEU A 50 8.28 3.05 -4.51
CA LEU A 50 9.25 4.11 -4.22
C LEU A 50 8.94 5.39 -4.99
N ASN A 51 8.42 5.26 -6.22
CA ASN A 51 8.02 6.41 -7.03
C ASN A 51 6.68 7.01 -6.59
N ARG A 52 5.81 6.22 -5.98
CA ARG A 52 4.49 6.65 -5.54
C ARG A 52 4.49 7.20 -4.11
N LEU A 53 5.47 6.81 -3.30
CA LEU A 53 5.48 7.10 -1.86
C LEU A 53 5.55 8.60 -1.55
N GLU A 54 6.52 9.31 -2.12
CA GLU A 54 6.71 10.73 -1.85
C GLU A 54 5.52 11.59 -2.27
N PRO A 55 4.99 11.47 -3.50
CA PRO A 55 3.79 12.23 -3.89
C PRO A 55 2.57 11.92 -3.02
N ALA A 56 2.36 10.66 -2.66
CA ALA A 56 1.25 10.27 -1.80
C ALA A 56 1.38 10.85 -0.40
N TYR A 57 2.56 10.77 0.18
CA TYR A 57 2.84 11.32 1.51
C TYR A 57 2.63 12.84 1.55
N LYS A 58 3.09 13.56 0.54
CA LYS A 58 2.88 15.01 0.41
C LYS A 58 1.39 15.35 0.34
N LYS A 59 0.60 14.60 -0.43
CA LYS A 59 -0.85 14.80 -0.51
C LYS A 59 -1.53 14.57 0.84
N LEU A 60 -1.13 13.53 1.57
CA LEU A 60 -1.67 13.23 2.90
C LEU A 60 -1.34 14.35 3.90
N LEU A 61 -0.12 14.83 3.92
CA LEU A 61 0.29 15.94 4.80
C LEU A 61 -0.46 17.23 4.45
N LYS A 62 -0.69 17.50 3.18
CA LYS A 62 -1.48 18.65 2.74
C LYS A 62 -2.91 18.56 3.22
N LEU A 63 -3.54 17.40 3.09
CA LEU A 63 -4.89 17.17 3.60
C LEU A 63 -4.97 17.34 5.11
N ALA A 64 -3.99 16.83 5.84
CA ALA A 64 -3.91 16.97 7.30
C ALA A 64 -3.78 18.44 7.70
N LYS A 65 -2.94 19.21 7.02
CA LYS A 65 -2.73 20.62 7.27
C LYS A 65 -3.98 21.44 6.97
N GLU A 66 -4.65 21.17 5.85
CA GLU A 66 -5.90 21.84 5.47
C GLU A 66 -7.01 21.54 6.50
N ALA A 67 -7.14 20.30 6.94
CA ALA A 67 -8.11 19.92 7.95
C ALA A 67 -7.84 20.62 9.29
N SER A 68 -6.58 20.64 9.71
CA SER A 68 -6.16 21.32 10.96
C SER A 68 -6.48 22.81 10.94
N SER A 69 -6.23 23.48 9.82
CA SER A 69 -6.49 24.91 9.69
C SER A 69 -7.98 25.25 9.73
N LYS A 70 -8.84 24.34 9.26
CA LYS A 70 -10.29 24.51 9.26
C LYS A 70 -10.94 24.12 10.59
N MET A 71 -10.23 23.43 11.47
CA MET A 71 -10.69 23.02 12.81
C MET A 71 -10.20 23.96 13.91
N ASP A 72 -9.82 25.18 13.57
CA ASP A 72 -9.51 26.22 14.56
C ASP A 72 -10.81 26.85 15.03
N PHE A 73 -11.29 26.40 16.19
CA PHE A 73 -12.50 26.89 16.81
C PHE A 73 -12.16 27.86 17.92
N SER A 74 -13.01 28.92 18.09
CA SER A 74 -12.87 29.81 19.21
C SER A 74 -13.20 29.10 20.52
N ASP A 75 -12.60 29.56 21.64
CA ASP A 75 -12.88 29.00 22.98
C ASP A 75 -14.35 29.08 23.36
N ASP A 76 -15.11 30.01 22.75
CA ASP A 76 -16.56 30.22 22.97
C ASP A 76 -17.43 29.36 22.05
N ALA A 77 -16.86 28.55 21.17
CA ALA A 77 -17.64 27.74 20.26
C ALA A 77 -18.46 26.69 21.03
N SER A 78 -19.74 26.58 20.69
CA SER A 78 -20.60 25.55 21.28
C SER A 78 -20.23 24.16 20.76
N VAL A 79 -20.56 23.12 21.53
CA VAL A 79 -20.37 21.73 21.12
C VAL A 79 -21.08 21.47 19.79
N GLU A 80 -22.29 22.02 19.60
CA GLU A 80 -23.06 21.88 18.37
C GLU A 80 -22.32 22.46 17.15
N GLU A 81 -21.75 23.66 17.29
CA GLU A 81 -20.97 24.29 16.23
C GLU A 81 -19.74 23.48 15.86
N VAL A 82 -19.03 22.96 16.85
CA VAL A 82 -17.87 22.11 16.65
C VAL A 82 -18.26 20.83 15.89
N LEU A 83 -19.35 20.17 16.32
CA LEU A 83 -19.82 18.95 15.67
C LEU A 83 -20.29 19.19 14.25
N GLU A 84 -21.03 20.27 13.98
CA GLU A 84 -21.54 20.60 12.64
C GLU A 84 -20.41 20.86 11.64
N LYS A 85 -19.33 21.51 12.07
CA LYS A 85 -18.19 21.84 11.21
C LYS A 85 -17.15 20.72 11.14
N ALA A 86 -16.82 20.11 12.27
CA ALA A 86 -15.77 19.12 12.37
C ALA A 86 -16.15 17.77 11.78
N ALA A 87 -17.36 17.28 12.03
CA ALA A 87 -17.75 15.93 11.61
C ALA A 87 -17.71 15.73 10.09
N PRO A 88 -18.32 16.62 9.26
CA PRO A 88 -18.22 16.47 7.81
C PRO A 88 -16.79 16.63 7.30
N LEU A 89 -16.02 17.54 7.87
CA LEU A 89 -14.63 17.79 7.49
C LEU A 89 -13.76 16.56 7.76
N LEU A 90 -13.88 15.97 8.94
CA LEU A 90 -13.12 14.76 9.31
C LEU A 90 -13.51 13.58 8.42
N SER A 91 -14.79 13.39 8.15
CA SER A 91 -15.28 12.33 7.28
C SER A 91 -14.73 12.47 5.86
N ASN A 92 -14.77 13.67 5.29
CA ASN A 92 -14.27 13.94 3.95
C ASN A 92 -12.74 13.78 3.87
N THR A 93 -12.04 14.27 4.87
CA THR A 93 -10.57 14.13 4.95
C THR A 93 -10.18 12.66 5.04
N ASP A 94 -10.84 11.90 5.89
CA ASP A 94 -10.58 10.46 6.05
C ASP A 94 -10.80 9.70 4.74
N LYS A 95 -11.90 9.95 4.04
CA LYS A 95 -12.19 9.31 2.75
C LYS A 95 -11.10 9.56 1.72
N LYS A 96 -10.64 10.81 1.62
CA LYS A 96 -9.56 11.19 0.69
C LYS A 96 -8.24 10.53 1.07
N MET A 97 -7.90 10.50 2.36
CA MET A 97 -6.70 9.85 2.85
C MET A 97 -6.71 8.34 2.58
N ARG A 98 -7.83 7.68 2.83
CA ARG A 98 -8.00 6.24 2.56
C ARG A 98 -7.78 5.91 1.09
N ALA A 99 -8.36 6.71 0.19
CA ALA A 99 -8.19 6.53 -1.24
C ALA A 99 -6.72 6.67 -1.67
N ILE A 100 -6.00 7.64 -1.14
CA ILE A 100 -4.58 7.86 -1.43
C ILE A 100 -3.73 6.67 -0.95
N ILE A 101 -3.98 6.18 0.25
CA ILE A 101 -3.25 5.06 0.84
C ILE A 101 -3.52 3.76 0.06
N ASP A 102 -4.75 3.49 -0.28
CA ASP A 102 -5.12 2.30 -1.03
C ASP A 102 -4.50 2.29 -2.44
N GLU A 103 -4.47 3.44 -3.09
CA GLU A 103 -3.80 3.60 -4.39
C GLU A 103 -2.27 3.45 -4.27
N LEU A 104 -1.69 4.01 -3.20
CA LEU A 104 -0.24 3.91 -2.96
C LEU A 104 0.24 2.45 -2.91
N PHE A 105 -0.47 1.60 -2.19
CA PHE A 105 -0.10 0.20 -1.99
C PHE A 105 -0.79 -0.75 -2.97
N ASP A 106 -1.69 -0.24 -3.81
CA ASP A 106 -2.53 -1.05 -4.72
C ASP A 106 -3.19 -2.21 -3.98
N ALA A 107 -3.82 -1.90 -2.85
CA ALA A 107 -4.43 -2.88 -1.96
C ALA A 107 -5.46 -2.20 -1.06
N ASN A 108 -6.32 -3.01 -0.44
CA ASN A 108 -7.34 -2.54 0.50
C ASN A 108 -6.76 -2.27 1.89
N VAL A 109 -5.76 -1.39 1.94
CA VAL A 109 -4.97 -1.11 3.14
C VAL A 109 -5.80 -0.38 4.20
N SER A 110 -6.52 0.67 3.80
CA SER A 110 -7.20 1.55 4.75
C SER A 110 -8.25 0.81 5.58
N GLU A 111 -9.05 -0.04 4.95
CA GLU A 111 -10.09 -0.80 5.63
C GLU A 111 -9.52 -1.90 6.51
N VAL A 112 -8.48 -2.60 6.05
CA VAL A 112 -7.86 -3.69 6.80
C VAL A 112 -7.02 -3.17 7.96
N CYS A 113 -6.25 -2.09 7.76
CA CYS A 113 -5.39 -1.51 8.80
C CYS A 113 -6.17 -0.67 9.81
N ALA A 114 -7.21 0.03 9.37
CA ALA A 114 -8.02 0.88 10.25
C ALA A 114 -9.50 0.68 9.96
N PRO A 115 -10.08 -0.44 10.41
CA PRO A 115 -11.50 -0.73 10.19
C PRO A 115 -12.43 0.22 10.94
N SER A 116 -11.92 0.89 11.97
CA SER A 116 -12.64 1.92 12.73
C SER A 116 -11.73 3.12 12.93
N GLY A 117 -12.33 4.28 13.18
CA GLY A 117 -11.61 5.53 13.37
C GLY A 117 -11.26 6.18 12.03
N SER A 118 -10.35 7.15 12.08
CA SER A 118 -9.93 7.95 10.94
C SER A 118 -8.43 7.84 10.72
N MET A 119 -8.02 7.96 9.46
CA MET A 119 -6.59 8.06 9.10
C MET A 119 -5.93 9.31 9.68
N TYR A 120 -6.74 10.31 9.99
CA TYR A 120 -6.31 11.56 10.61
C TYR A 120 -6.15 11.45 12.13
N ASP A 121 -6.61 10.38 12.76
CA ASP A 121 -6.53 10.21 14.22
C ASP A 121 -5.07 10.27 14.70
N PRO A 122 -4.83 10.90 15.87
CA PRO A 122 -3.50 10.89 16.47
C PRO A 122 -3.12 9.50 16.97
N PHE A 123 -1.87 9.14 16.79
CA PHE A 123 -1.30 7.89 17.26
C PHE A 123 0.17 8.09 17.64
N ASN A 124 0.50 8.03 18.92
CA ASN A 124 1.89 8.17 19.43
C ASN A 124 2.63 9.40 18.87
N GLY A 125 1.98 10.56 18.87
CA GLY A 125 2.59 11.82 18.43
C GLY A 125 2.64 12.02 16.93
N GLN A 126 2.01 11.15 16.16
CA GLN A 126 1.88 11.25 14.70
C GLN A 126 0.44 10.96 14.29
N PHE A 127 0.12 11.12 13.01
CA PHE A 127 -1.16 10.71 12.48
C PHE A 127 -1.19 9.20 12.26
N ARG A 128 -2.37 8.57 12.34
CA ARG A 128 -2.52 7.14 12.09
C ARG A 128 -1.99 6.75 10.70
N PHE A 129 -2.24 7.56 9.67
CA PHE A 129 -1.74 7.26 8.32
C PHE A 129 -0.20 7.21 8.27
N GLU A 130 0.49 8.07 9.04
CA GLU A 130 1.95 8.06 9.10
C GLU A 130 2.46 6.74 9.68
N HIS A 131 1.84 6.28 10.75
CA HIS A 131 2.21 5.01 11.38
C HIS A 131 2.00 3.83 10.42
N ILE A 132 0.85 3.79 9.74
CA ILE A 132 0.54 2.71 8.79
C ILE A 132 1.56 2.70 7.64
N ILE A 133 1.86 3.86 7.07
CA ILE A 133 2.84 3.96 5.99
C ILE A 133 4.22 3.51 6.46
N ASP A 134 4.65 3.91 7.66
CA ASP A 134 5.94 3.51 8.21
C ASP A 134 6.04 1.99 8.37
N VAL A 135 5.04 1.37 8.96
CA VAL A 135 5.02 -0.09 9.17
C VAL A 135 5.03 -0.84 7.83
N LEU A 136 4.17 -0.44 6.89
CA LEU A 136 4.08 -1.12 5.60
C LEU A 136 5.32 -0.88 4.74
N THR A 137 5.87 0.33 4.73
CA THR A 137 7.10 0.63 3.99
C THR A 137 8.28 -0.21 4.51
N ASN A 138 8.34 -0.47 5.81
CA ASN A 138 9.35 -1.35 6.37
C ASN A 138 9.24 -2.79 5.85
N LEU A 139 8.03 -3.28 5.60
CA LEU A 139 7.84 -4.59 4.97
C LEU A 139 8.43 -4.65 3.57
N TYR A 140 8.20 -3.61 2.76
CA TYR A 140 8.78 -3.50 1.42
C TYR A 140 10.30 -3.43 1.49
N THR A 141 10.85 -2.59 2.35
CA THR A 141 12.30 -2.42 2.52
C THR A 141 12.96 -3.74 2.93
N ALA A 142 12.40 -4.43 3.91
CA ALA A 142 12.95 -5.71 4.38
C ALA A 142 12.92 -6.76 3.27
N ASN A 143 11.83 -6.86 2.52
CA ASN A 143 11.72 -7.82 1.42
C ASN A 143 12.68 -7.49 0.27
N LEU A 144 12.78 -6.21 -0.09
CA LEU A 144 13.69 -5.77 -1.17
C LEU A 144 15.15 -6.03 -0.81
N ASN A 145 15.55 -5.79 0.43
CA ASN A 145 16.89 -6.09 0.90
C ASN A 145 17.20 -7.58 0.79
N ASN A 146 16.26 -8.44 1.17
CA ASN A 146 16.40 -9.89 1.01
C ASN A 146 16.54 -10.31 -0.46
N GLU A 147 15.69 -9.76 -1.32
CA GLU A 147 15.72 -10.10 -2.75
C GLU A 147 16.99 -9.61 -3.41
N PHE A 148 17.45 -8.40 -3.09
CA PHE A 148 18.72 -7.89 -3.62
C PHE A 148 19.91 -8.70 -3.14
N GLN A 149 19.90 -9.20 -1.91
CA GLN A 149 20.96 -10.07 -1.41
C GLN A 149 21.01 -11.38 -2.20
N LYS A 150 19.87 -12.01 -2.46
CA LYS A 150 19.77 -13.22 -3.28
C LYS A 150 20.28 -12.97 -4.70
N MET A 151 19.91 -11.85 -5.30
CA MET A 151 20.35 -11.47 -6.64
C MET A 151 21.86 -11.24 -6.68
N SER A 152 22.39 -10.54 -5.69
CA SER A 152 23.83 -10.28 -5.56
C SER A 152 24.61 -11.59 -5.41
N ASP A 153 24.15 -12.52 -4.57
CA ASP A 153 24.77 -13.84 -4.39
C ASP A 153 24.76 -14.64 -5.70
N ARG A 154 23.65 -14.61 -6.42
CA ARG A 154 23.53 -15.29 -7.71
C ARG A 154 24.50 -14.71 -8.75
N ILE A 155 24.57 -13.39 -8.85
CA ILE A 155 25.48 -12.70 -9.77
C ILE A 155 26.93 -13.02 -9.42
N SER A 156 27.27 -12.99 -8.14
CA SER A 156 28.62 -13.32 -7.66
C SER A 156 29.04 -14.76 -8.02
N LYS A 157 28.13 -15.73 -7.80
CA LYS A 157 28.38 -17.13 -8.20
C LYS A 157 28.52 -17.29 -9.70
N HIS A 158 27.74 -16.60 -10.48
CA HIS A 158 27.80 -16.64 -11.94
C HIS A 158 29.11 -16.02 -12.46
N THR A 159 29.54 -14.91 -11.90
CA THR A 159 30.78 -14.23 -12.24
C THR A 159 31.99 -15.11 -11.92
N LYS A 160 31.99 -15.80 -10.78
CA LYS A 160 33.08 -16.72 -10.37
C LYS A 160 33.28 -17.87 -11.36
N LYS A 161 32.28 -18.29 -12.10
CA LYS A 161 32.41 -19.32 -13.13
C LYS A 161 33.26 -18.89 -14.33
N TYR A 162 33.38 -17.61 -14.58
CA TYR A 162 34.03 -17.03 -15.74
C TYR A 162 35.33 -16.30 -15.44
N THR A 163 35.70 -16.15 -14.16
CA THR A 163 36.97 -15.55 -13.73
C THR A 163 37.95 -16.63 -13.34
N HIS A 164 38.69 -17.10 -14.32
CA HIS A 164 39.83 -17.98 -14.10
C HIS A 164 41.11 -17.36 -14.62
#